data_811239758be13cae67501cf0073cfd4b
#
_entry.id   811239758be13cae67501cf0073cfd4b
#
_cell.length_a   1.000
_cell.length_b   1.000
_cell.length_c   1.000
_cell.angle_alpha   90.00
_cell.angle_beta   90.00
_cell.angle_gamma   90.00
#
_symmetry.space_group_name_H-M   'P 1'
#
loop_
_entity.id
_entity.type
_entity.pdbx_description
1 polymer ?
#
loop_
_entity_poly.entity_id
_entity_poly.type
_entity_poly.pdbx_seq_one_letter_code
_entity_poly.pdbx_strand_id
1 'polypeptide(L)'
;LVHIRCEELLLAGDRVGVAVSGGIDSVALLRLLIELRQELGIVLSVVHFNHGLRGAESEADREFVARLAREHGLEFHLGGGDVAQQAADQGSGVEAAARELRYEFFRELLGSGEGAEMHLGAEIPQGLKPELSVQPNGTLRLRLGQAPEAVPFPNPPLNKIATGHTLDDQAETVLMRVIRGTGMRGLGGIYPRMLVEREDEDEEGRGEIVRPLLGIRRRELEQYLGDLKQPWREDSSNADSRFTRNRVRRLVLPLLEREFNPAVVESFAELAEIARDEEDYWENEISGWLGTVVQWSQPEWTRGLPGFEGSSELVQIQPTLGKIPDPALLERLEHPGPAVMNASVSRPWLLTEPRAVQRRVLKAIGEQAGIPLEFKHVEEILRFAGEDGASGKELSLPLGWKVVREPEAMVFVTPDFRQQERIPDYEYTLAVPGRVVVVELGVVIEALRITPQWQVAEYNPQQLLRAKLLPGQLIVRNWRPGDRFWPAHTKSPKKIKELLQERHLAQPGRRLWPVAASGDEIVWMRGFPVPARLRAGPGEEAVLIREIPWAGMERAFDREERQGFAKSAKQY
;
A
#
# COMPACT_ATOMS: atom_id res chain seq x y z
N LEU A 1 9.86 -14.54 -32.47
CA LEU A 1 11.23 -14.10 -32.26
C LEU A 1 11.40 -12.60 -32.53
N VAL A 2 10.89 -12.09 -33.70
CA VAL A 2 11.01 -10.66 -34.05
C VAL A 2 10.45 -9.77 -32.91
N HIS A 3 9.21 -10.00 -32.49
CA HIS A 3 8.59 -9.25 -31.41
C HIS A 3 9.38 -9.31 -30.08
N ILE A 4 9.89 -10.50 -29.71
CA ILE A 4 10.72 -10.66 -28.50
C ILE A 4 11.98 -9.81 -28.56
N ARG A 5 12.62 -9.72 -29.74
CA ARG A 5 13.86 -8.94 -29.94
C ARG A 5 13.60 -7.45 -30.07
N CYS A 6 12.57 -7.04 -30.80
CA CYS A 6 12.24 -5.61 -30.96
C CYS A 6 11.84 -4.97 -29.62
N GLU A 7 11.09 -5.68 -28.80
CA GLU A 7 10.66 -5.23 -27.49
C GLU A 7 11.65 -5.59 -26.36
N GLU A 8 12.76 -6.25 -26.69
CA GLU A 8 13.76 -6.74 -25.71
C GLU A 8 13.15 -7.50 -24.53
N LEU A 9 12.09 -8.30 -24.79
CA LEU A 9 11.32 -8.97 -23.75
C LEU A 9 12.12 -10.03 -22.99
N LEU A 10 12.99 -10.73 -23.72
CA LEU A 10 13.82 -11.82 -23.18
C LEU A 10 15.27 -11.64 -23.63
N LEU A 11 16.19 -11.66 -22.68
CA LEU A 11 17.61 -11.47 -22.88
C LEU A 11 18.39 -12.75 -22.53
N ALA A 12 19.58 -12.91 -23.09
CA ALA A 12 20.45 -14.03 -22.75
C ALA A 12 20.81 -14.01 -21.25
N GLY A 13 20.63 -15.15 -20.58
CA GLY A 13 20.82 -15.29 -19.15
C GLY A 13 19.53 -15.19 -18.33
N ASP A 14 18.40 -14.77 -18.93
CA ASP A 14 17.12 -14.71 -18.23
C ASP A 14 16.65 -16.08 -17.74
N ARG A 15 16.08 -16.09 -16.53
CA ARG A 15 15.38 -17.24 -15.95
C ARG A 15 13.88 -16.96 -15.99
N VAL A 16 13.21 -17.63 -16.92
CA VAL A 16 11.83 -17.31 -17.31
C VAL A 16 10.86 -18.36 -16.80
N GLY A 17 9.96 -17.97 -15.91
CA GLY A 17 8.79 -18.77 -15.54
C GLY A 17 7.69 -18.61 -16.59
N VAL A 18 7.33 -19.66 -17.30
CA VAL A 18 6.23 -19.63 -18.27
C VAL A 18 4.92 -19.93 -17.55
N ALA A 19 4.00 -18.96 -17.50
CA ALA A 19 2.70 -19.11 -16.88
C ALA A 19 1.78 -19.98 -17.76
N VAL A 20 1.53 -21.23 -17.36
CA VAL A 20 0.76 -22.21 -18.13
C VAL A 20 -0.54 -22.56 -17.38
N SER A 21 -1.68 -22.18 -17.97
CA SER A 21 -3.01 -22.55 -17.47
C SER A 21 -3.51 -23.90 -18.02
N GLY A 22 -2.87 -24.44 -19.04
CA GLY A 22 -3.33 -25.59 -19.81
C GLY A 22 -4.08 -25.21 -21.09
N GLY A 23 -4.55 -23.98 -21.21
CA GLY A 23 -5.23 -23.47 -22.39
C GLY A 23 -4.27 -23.23 -23.57
N ILE A 24 -4.85 -23.12 -24.77
CA ILE A 24 -4.14 -23.04 -26.05
C ILE A 24 -3.02 -22.00 -26.05
N ASP A 25 -3.29 -20.76 -25.65
CA ASP A 25 -2.34 -19.64 -25.73
C ASP A 25 -1.12 -19.88 -24.81
N SER A 26 -1.36 -20.42 -23.61
CA SER A 26 -0.30 -20.71 -22.64
C SER A 26 0.54 -21.92 -23.01
N VAL A 27 -0.07 -22.96 -23.60
CA VAL A 27 0.63 -24.15 -24.09
C VAL A 27 1.46 -23.79 -25.34
N ALA A 28 0.92 -22.99 -26.25
CA ALA A 28 1.65 -22.48 -27.40
C ALA A 28 2.85 -21.61 -26.99
N LEU A 29 2.68 -20.72 -26.01
CA LEU A 29 3.79 -19.94 -25.46
C LEU A 29 4.91 -20.83 -24.95
N LEU A 30 4.58 -21.85 -24.13
CA LEU A 30 5.56 -22.77 -23.60
C LEU A 30 6.32 -23.50 -24.72
N ARG A 31 5.59 -24.03 -25.71
CA ARG A 31 6.18 -24.77 -26.84
C ARG A 31 7.12 -23.90 -27.66
N LEU A 32 6.70 -22.68 -28.01
CA LEU A 32 7.51 -21.71 -28.75
C LEU A 32 8.78 -21.33 -27.98
N LEU A 33 8.68 -21.08 -26.67
CA LEU A 33 9.85 -20.73 -25.87
C LEU A 33 10.81 -21.92 -25.69
N ILE A 34 10.31 -23.18 -25.62
CA ILE A 34 11.16 -24.36 -25.61
C ILE A 34 11.98 -24.46 -26.90
N GLU A 35 11.39 -24.21 -28.07
CA GLU A 35 12.09 -24.21 -29.35
C GLU A 35 13.13 -23.07 -29.42
N LEU A 36 12.81 -21.89 -28.92
CA LEU A 36 13.65 -20.71 -29.01
C LEU A 36 14.68 -20.57 -27.86
N ARG A 37 14.60 -21.39 -26.80
CA ARG A 37 15.43 -21.22 -25.58
C ARG A 37 16.93 -21.19 -25.83
N GLN A 38 17.43 -22.00 -26.77
CA GLN A 38 18.85 -22.02 -27.08
C GLN A 38 19.29 -20.78 -27.86
N GLU A 39 18.46 -20.32 -28.80
CA GLU A 39 18.73 -19.11 -29.59
C GLU A 39 18.65 -17.85 -28.76
N LEU A 40 17.75 -17.81 -27.78
CA LEU A 40 17.58 -16.71 -26.85
C LEU A 40 18.57 -16.77 -25.67
N GLY A 41 19.19 -17.92 -25.41
CA GLY A 41 20.10 -18.11 -24.26
C GLY A 41 19.40 -18.06 -22.91
N ILE A 42 18.13 -18.50 -22.81
CA ILE A 42 17.29 -18.40 -21.61
C ILE A 42 17.12 -19.76 -20.92
N VAL A 43 16.85 -19.72 -19.62
CA VAL A 43 16.47 -20.88 -18.81
C VAL A 43 14.97 -20.83 -18.54
N LEU A 44 14.27 -21.95 -18.79
CA LEU A 44 12.81 -22.02 -18.66
C LEU A 44 12.39 -22.86 -17.45
N SER A 45 11.32 -22.43 -16.80
CA SER A 45 10.52 -23.21 -15.87
C SER A 45 9.03 -23.02 -16.17
N VAL A 46 8.18 -23.88 -15.63
CA VAL A 46 6.71 -23.82 -15.78
C VAL A 46 6.10 -23.31 -14.49
N VAL A 47 5.25 -22.30 -14.59
CA VAL A 47 4.51 -21.71 -13.49
C VAL A 47 3.01 -21.98 -13.68
N HIS A 48 2.37 -22.61 -12.72
CA HIS A 48 0.93 -22.89 -12.75
C HIS A 48 0.25 -22.39 -11.47
N PHE A 49 -0.85 -21.65 -11.63
CA PHE A 49 -1.66 -21.20 -10.50
C PHE A 49 -3.03 -21.90 -10.55
N ASN A 50 -3.34 -22.72 -9.54
CA ASN A 50 -4.63 -23.38 -9.42
C ASN A 50 -5.62 -22.52 -8.64
N HIS A 51 -6.63 -22.00 -9.32
CA HIS A 51 -7.67 -21.16 -8.72
C HIS A 51 -8.68 -21.92 -7.84
N GLY A 52 -8.70 -23.26 -7.89
CA GLY A 52 -9.61 -24.10 -7.09
C GLY A 52 -11.09 -23.99 -7.43
N LEU A 53 -11.51 -23.11 -8.36
CA LEU A 53 -12.91 -22.75 -8.60
C LEU A 53 -13.75 -23.85 -9.25
N ARG A 54 -13.12 -24.84 -9.92
CA ARG A 54 -13.80 -25.88 -10.71
C ARG A 54 -13.57 -27.30 -10.19
N GLY A 55 -13.08 -27.44 -8.97
CA GLY A 55 -12.87 -28.74 -8.31
C GLY A 55 -12.05 -29.71 -9.19
N ALA A 56 -12.65 -30.83 -9.63
CA ALA A 56 -11.96 -31.86 -10.41
C ALA A 56 -11.38 -31.38 -11.75
N GLU A 57 -11.98 -30.40 -12.42
CA GLU A 57 -11.42 -29.83 -13.66
C GLU A 57 -10.12 -29.08 -13.39
N SER A 58 -10.07 -28.27 -12.31
CA SER A 58 -8.86 -27.55 -11.91
C SER A 58 -7.71 -28.51 -11.58
N GLU A 59 -8.02 -29.65 -10.96
CA GLU A 59 -7.03 -30.69 -10.66
C GLU A 59 -6.51 -31.37 -11.93
N ALA A 60 -7.41 -31.66 -12.88
CA ALA A 60 -7.01 -32.22 -14.18
C ALA A 60 -6.16 -31.25 -15.00
N ASP A 61 -6.39 -29.93 -14.88
CA ASP A 61 -5.54 -28.91 -15.50
C ASP A 61 -4.15 -28.91 -14.87
N ARG A 62 -4.05 -28.95 -13.55
CA ARG A 62 -2.79 -29.06 -12.81
C ARG A 62 -1.99 -30.30 -13.25
N GLU A 63 -2.64 -31.48 -13.29
CA GLU A 63 -1.98 -32.72 -13.71
C GLU A 63 -1.48 -32.66 -15.15
N PHE A 64 -2.28 -32.06 -16.04
CA PHE A 64 -1.89 -31.86 -17.44
C PHE A 64 -0.62 -31.01 -17.55
N VAL A 65 -0.59 -29.84 -16.86
CA VAL A 65 0.56 -28.94 -16.90
C VAL A 65 1.79 -29.55 -16.24
N ALA A 66 1.62 -30.24 -15.09
CA ALA A 66 2.72 -30.95 -14.42
C ALA A 66 3.32 -32.07 -15.30
N ARG A 67 2.48 -32.79 -16.07
CA ARG A 67 2.95 -33.77 -17.04
C ARG A 67 3.74 -33.11 -18.17
N LEU A 68 3.23 -32.00 -18.71
CA LEU A 68 3.89 -31.24 -19.77
C LEU A 68 5.27 -30.73 -19.32
N ALA A 69 5.39 -30.21 -18.11
CA ALA A 69 6.67 -29.80 -17.55
C ALA A 69 7.67 -30.98 -17.47
N ARG A 70 7.23 -32.14 -16.98
CA ARG A 70 8.05 -33.35 -16.87
C ARG A 70 8.51 -33.88 -18.25
N GLU A 71 7.63 -33.89 -19.24
CA GLU A 71 7.94 -34.32 -20.60
C GLU A 71 9.08 -33.49 -21.23
N HIS A 72 9.18 -32.21 -20.87
CA HIS A 72 10.22 -31.32 -21.37
C HIS A 72 11.40 -31.12 -20.43
N GLY A 73 11.41 -31.79 -19.25
CA GLY A 73 12.48 -31.68 -18.26
C GLY A 73 12.59 -30.30 -17.63
N LEU A 74 11.46 -29.61 -17.48
CA LEU A 74 11.38 -28.26 -16.91
C LEU A 74 10.97 -28.30 -15.43
N GLU A 75 11.51 -27.38 -14.64
CA GLU A 75 11.10 -27.15 -13.27
C GLU A 75 9.63 -26.70 -13.25
N PHE A 76 8.87 -27.12 -12.22
CA PHE A 76 7.44 -26.84 -12.10
C PHE A 76 7.14 -26.14 -10.79
N HIS A 77 6.64 -24.89 -10.87
CA HIS A 77 6.19 -24.08 -9.75
C HIS A 77 4.66 -24.10 -9.69
N LEU A 78 4.12 -24.50 -8.55
CA LEU A 78 2.69 -24.58 -8.32
C LEU A 78 2.26 -23.60 -7.24
N GLY A 79 1.34 -22.70 -7.57
CA GLY A 79 0.63 -21.85 -6.63
C GLY A 79 -0.86 -22.17 -6.58
N GLY A 80 -1.54 -21.70 -5.58
CA GLY A 80 -2.99 -21.81 -5.42
C GLY A 80 -3.51 -20.98 -4.27
N GLY A 81 -4.82 -20.67 -4.29
CA GLY A 81 -5.46 -19.90 -3.22
C GLY A 81 -6.98 -20.06 -3.26
N ASP A 82 -7.65 -19.75 -2.15
CA ASP A 82 -9.10 -19.72 -2.05
C ASP A 82 -9.65 -18.40 -2.60
N VAL A 83 -9.89 -18.40 -3.92
CA VAL A 83 -10.44 -17.24 -4.63
C VAL A 83 -11.82 -16.84 -4.12
N ALA A 84 -12.63 -17.79 -3.65
CA ALA A 84 -13.97 -17.49 -3.16
C ALA A 84 -13.92 -16.72 -1.83
N GLN A 85 -13.02 -17.13 -0.93
CA GLN A 85 -12.78 -16.44 0.32
C GLN A 85 -12.22 -15.03 0.08
N GLN A 86 -11.21 -14.89 -0.75
CA GLN A 86 -10.60 -13.60 -1.10
C GLN A 86 -11.62 -12.62 -1.71
N ALA A 87 -12.47 -13.09 -2.63
CA ALA A 87 -13.52 -12.27 -3.23
C ALA A 87 -14.54 -11.78 -2.19
N ALA A 88 -14.86 -12.62 -1.19
CA ALA A 88 -15.78 -12.27 -0.12
C ALA A 88 -15.17 -11.23 0.84
N ASP A 89 -13.90 -11.41 1.22
CA ASP A 89 -13.20 -10.54 2.17
C ASP A 89 -12.98 -9.14 1.60
N GLN A 90 -12.70 -9.04 0.30
CA GLN A 90 -12.46 -7.76 -0.37
C GLN A 90 -13.72 -7.12 -0.96
N GLY A 91 -14.86 -7.82 -0.98
CA GLY A 91 -16.06 -7.35 -1.70
C GLY A 91 -15.84 -7.19 -3.20
N SER A 92 -14.86 -7.88 -3.78
CA SER A 92 -14.47 -7.82 -5.18
C SER A 92 -15.14 -8.95 -5.99
N GLY A 93 -15.12 -8.82 -7.34
CA GLY A 93 -15.58 -9.92 -8.19
C GLY A 93 -14.58 -11.09 -8.20
N VAL A 94 -15.08 -12.33 -8.33
CA VAL A 94 -14.29 -13.59 -8.36
C VAL A 94 -13.13 -13.51 -9.37
N GLU A 95 -13.35 -12.90 -10.55
CA GLU A 95 -12.32 -12.73 -11.58
C GLU A 95 -11.19 -11.78 -11.13
N ALA A 96 -11.54 -10.71 -10.42
CA ALA A 96 -10.57 -9.76 -9.89
C ALA A 96 -9.73 -10.40 -8.78
N ALA A 97 -10.35 -11.10 -7.82
CA ALA A 97 -9.67 -11.83 -6.76
C ALA A 97 -8.75 -12.94 -7.31
N ALA A 98 -9.22 -13.71 -8.30
CA ALA A 98 -8.41 -14.72 -8.97
C ALA A 98 -7.17 -14.12 -9.66
N ARG A 99 -7.33 -12.94 -10.26
CA ARG A 99 -6.23 -12.22 -10.89
C ARG A 99 -5.23 -11.75 -9.84
N GLU A 100 -5.68 -11.17 -8.75
CA GLU A 100 -4.83 -10.64 -7.68
C GLU A 100 -3.98 -11.73 -7.04
N LEU A 101 -4.57 -12.84 -6.57
CA LEU A 101 -3.85 -13.99 -6.01
C LEU A 101 -2.80 -14.55 -6.98
N ARG A 102 -3.12 -14.63 -8.28
CA ARG A 102 -2.16 -15.07 -9.28
C ARG A 102 -0.98 -14.10 -9.42
N TYR A 103 -1.22 -12.78 -9.38
CA TYR A 103 -0.15 -11.79 -9.47
C TYR A 103 0.66 -11.72 -8.18
N GLU A 104 0.08 -11.98 -7.02
CA GLU A 104 0.77 -12.15 -5.75
C GLU A 104 1.76 -13.33 -5.82
N PHE A 105 1.30 -14.49 -6.27
CA PHE A 105 2.17 -15.64 -6.51
C PHE A 105 3.31 -15.33 -7.51
N PHE A 106 3.04 -14.54 -8.54
CA PHE A 106 4.08 -14.11 -9.47
C PHE A 106 5.13 -13.21 -8.80
N ARG A 107 4.70 -12.31 -7.90
CA ARG A 107 5.61 -11.47 -7.10
C ARG A 107 6.49 -12.33 -6.18
N GLU A 108 5.91 -13.31 -5.52
CA GLU A 108 6.67 -14.26 -4.69
C GLU A 108 7.77 -14.96 -5.48
N LEU A 109 7.46 -15.48 -6.66
CA LEU A 109 8.44 -16.17 -7.53
C LEU A 109 9.54 -15.25 -8.05
N LEU A 110 9.21 -13.99 -8.30
CA LEU A 110 10.16 -12.96 -8.77
C LEU A 110 10.95 -12.34 -7.60
N GLY A 111 10.42 -12.40 -6.37
CA GLY A 111 11.00 -11.78 -5.17
C GLY A 111 11.90 -12.69 -4.34
N SER A 112 11.68 -14.00 -4.36
CA SER A 112 12.33 -14.93 -3.43
C SER A 112 13.64 -15.49 -3.97
N GLY A 113 14.76 -14.99 -3.44
CA GLY A 113 16.05 -15.69 -3.52
C GLY A 113 16.10 -16.94 -2.64
N GLU A 114 15.15 -17.12 -1.72
CA GLU A 114 14.96 -18.30 -0.87
C GLU A 114 13.61 -18.93 -1.22
N GLY A 115 13.65 -20.20 -1.59
CA GLY A 115 12.55 -20.97 -2.19
C GLY A 115 11.18 -20.70 -1.59
N ALA A 116 10.22 -20.43 -2.47
CA ALA A 116 8.81 -20.27 -2.13
C ALA A 116 8.32 -21.40 -1.21
N GLU A 117 7.94 -21.07 0.01
CA GLU A 117 7.26 -22.00 0.91
C GLU A 117 5.89 -22.34 0.33
N MET A 118 5.69 -23.62 0.07
CA MET A 118 4.43 -24.13 -0.46
C MET A 118 3.34 -24.05 0.62
N HIS A 119 2.38 -23.14 0.49
CA HIS A 119 1.17 -23.16 1.31
C HIS A 119 0.32 -24.38 0.93
N LEU A 120 0.47 -25.45 1.70
CA LEU A 120 -0.29 -26.69 1.58
C LEU A 120 -1.63 -26.56 2.31
N GLY A 121 -2.67 -26.22 1.55
CA GLY A 121 -4.07 -26.34 1.95
C GLY A 121 -4.83 -27.39 1.14
N ALA A 122 -4.23 -28.54 0.77
CA ALA A 122 -4.97 -29.63 0.11
C ALA A 122 -4.41 -31.00 0.49
N GLU A 123 -5.31 -31.94 0.79
CA GLU A 123 -5.01 -33.33 1.11
C GLU A 123 -4.22 -34.03 0.00
N ILE A 124 -3.14 -34.70 0.36
CA ILE A 124 -2.27 -35.48 -0.53
C ILE A 124 -2.99 -36.77 -0.93
N PRO A 125 -3.08 -37.12 -2.22
CA PRO A 125 -3.63 -38.42 -2.63
C PRO A 125 -2.79 -39.59 -2.07
N GLN A 126 -3.48 -40.60 -1.51
CA GLN A 126 -2.87 -41.81 -0.94
C GLN A 126 -2.07 -42.56 -2.01
N GLY A 127 -0.74 -42.56 -1.89
CA GLY A 127 0.15 -43.37 -2.75
C GLY A 127 1.61 -42.95 -2.80
N LEU A 128 1.94 -41.74 -2.43
CA LEU A 128 3.32 -41.25 -2.35
C LEU A 128 3.67 -40.94 -0.89
N LYS A 129 4.62 -41.67 -0.31
CA LYS A 129 5.16 -41.35 1.02
C LYS A 129 6.14 -40.21 0.90
N PRO A 130 5.83 -39.03 1.40
CA PRO A 130 6.78 -37.94 1.48
C PRO A 130 7.68 -38.12 2.70
N GLU A 131 8.97 -37.95 2.53
CA GLU A 131 9.87 -37.78 3.67
C GLU A 131 9.87 -36.31 4.12
N LEU A 132 9.34 -36.11 5.31
CA LEU A 132 9.38 -34.81 6.00
C LEU A 132 10.69 -34.69 6.78
N SER A 133 11.50 -33.67 6.50
CA SER A 133 12.62 -33.30 7.36
C SER A 133 12.41 -31.91 7.96
N VAL A 134 12.56 -31.80 9.27
CA VAL A 134 12.51 -30.55 10.02
C VAL A 134 13.93 -30.01 10.12
N GLN A 135 14.15 -28.78 9.67
CA GLN A 135 15.44 -28.08 9.83
C GLN A 135 15.57 -27.48 11.23
N PRO A 136 16.77 -27.18 11.74
CA PRO A 136 16.98 -26.64 13.07
C PRO A 136 16.31 -25.29 13.38
N ASN A 137 15.83 -24.58 12.34
CA ASN A 137 15.07 -23.33 12.43
C ASN A 137 13.54 -23.52 12.42
N GLY A 138 13.05 -24.77 12.45
CA GLY A 138 11.61 -25.06 12.50
C GLY A 138 10.90 -25.17 11.14
N THR A 139 11.59 -25.03 10.01
CA THR A 139 11.01 -25.08 8.66
C THR A 139 10.87 -26.53 8.15
N LEU A 140 9.71 -26.87 7.57
CA LEU A 140 9.38 -28.18 7.00
C LEU A 140 9.74 -28.25 5.52
N ARG A 141 10.59 -29.19 5.09
CA ARG A 141 10.87 -29.48 3.69
C ARG A 141 10.27 -30.81 3.26
N LEU A 142 9.57 -30.82 2.13
CA LEU A 142 9.02 -32.00 1.47
C LEU A 142 9.94 -32.41 0.29
N ARG A 143 10.43 -33.65 0.29
CA ARG A 143 11.14 -34.24 -0.86
C ARG A 143 10.23 -35.25 -1.55
N LEU A 144 10.00 -35.07 -2.84
CA LEU A 144 9.38 -36.06 -3.72
C LEU A 144 10.46 -36.76 -4.54
N GLY A 145 10.69 -38.02 -4.25
CA GLY A 145 11.31 -39.07 -5.08
C GLY A 145 12.61 -38.77 -5.84
N GLN A 146 13.58 -39.65 -5.68
CA GLN A 146 14.96 -39.63 -6.18
C GLN A 146 15.13 -39.24 -7.64
N ALA A 147 15.84 -38.13 -7.87
CA ALA A 147 16.67 -37.91 -9.07
C ALA A 147 18.15 -37.92 -8.63
N PRO A 148 19.11 -38.28 -9.50
CA PRO A 148 20.50 -38.49 -9.12
C PRO A 148 21.15 -37.23 -8.57
N GLU A 149 22.08 -37.43 -7.64
CA GLU A 149 22.82 -36.41 -6.90
C GLU A 149 23.41 -35.31 -7.81
N ALA A 150 22.76 -34.15 -7.82
CA ALA A 150 23.40 -32.88 -8.16
C ALA A 150 23.45 -32.04 -6.89
N VAL A 151 24.64 -31.54 -6.57
CA VAL A 151 24.92 -30.63 -5.46
C VAL A 151 23.94 -29.46 -5.49
N PRO A 152 23.22 -29.15 -4.40
CA PRO A 152 22.25 -28.05 -4.43
C PRO A 152 22.98 -26.72 -4.38
N PHE A 153 23.21 -26.10 -5.52
CA PHE A 153 23.27 -24.65 -5.57
C PHE A 153 21.84 -24.14 -5.35
N PRO A 154 21.58 -23.15 -4.49
CA PRO A 154 20.26 -22.54 -4.43
C PRO A 154 19.93 -22.06 -5.84
N ASN A 155 18.81 -22.53 -6.42
CA ASN A 155 18.37 -22.06 -7.72
C ASN A 155 18.18 -20.55 -7.62
N PRO A 156 18.89 -19.72 -8.41
CA PRO A 156 18.66 -18.30 -8.40
C PRO A 156 17.19 -18.01 -8.76
N PRO A 157 16.59 -16.95 -8.22
CA PRO A 157 15.17 -16.63 -8.43
C PRO A 157 14.86 -16.40 -9.91
N LEU A 158 13.58 -16.52 -10.27
CA LEU A 158 13.11 -16.08 -11.58
C LEU A 158 13.27 -14.56 -11.68
N ASN A 159 13.70 -14.07 -12.83
CA ASN A 159 13.72 -12.64 -13.10
C ASN A 159 12.60 -12.22 -14.05
N LYS A 160 11.98 -13.18 -14.77
CA LYS A 160 10.86 -12.89 -15.65
C LYS A 160 9.76 -13.96 -15.57
N ILE A 161 8.51 -13.52 -15.74
CA ILE A 161 7.36 -14.42 -15.96
C ILE A 161 6.74 -14.11 -17.33
N ALA A 162 6.69 -15.10 -18.20
CA ALA A 162 6.07 -14.98 -19.51
C ALA A 162 4.60 -15.42 -19.45
N THR A 163 3.67 -14.60 -19.97
CA THR A 163 2.23 -14.88 -20.01
C THR A 163 1.71 -14.91 -21.44
N GLY A 164 0.73 -15.80 -21.71
CA GLY A 164 0.21 -16.10 -23.05
C GLY A 164 -0.89 -15.14 -23.54
N HIS A 165 -0.70 -13.82 -23.38
CA HIS A 165 -1.62 -12.84 -23.97
C HIS A 165 -1.35 -12.67 -25.47
N THR A 166 -2.41 -12.68 -26.27
CA THR A 166 -2.37 -12.67 -27.74
C THR A 166 -2.81 -11.32 -28.32
N LEU A 167 -2.66 -11.17 -29.63
CA LEU A 167 -3.18 -10.03 -30.39
C LEU A 167 -4.71 -9.89 -30.22
N ASP A 168 -5.43 -11.01 -30.18
CA ASP A 168 -6.88 -11.02 -29.95
C ASP A 168 -7.22 -10.48 -28.56
N ASP A 169 -6.46 -10.85 -27.51
CA ASP A 169 -6.63 -10.29 -26.15
C ASP A 169 -6.36 -8.79 -26.10
N GLN A 170 -5.40 -8.31 -26.90
CA GLN A 170 -5.11 -6.89 -27.04
C GLN A 170 -6.32 -6.15 -27.61
N ALA A 171 -6.86 -6.62 -28.74
CA ALA A 171 -8.04 -6.01 -29.38
C ALA A 171 -9.26 -6.02 -28.45
N GLU A 172 -9.52 -7.13 -27.75
CA GLU A 172 -10.59 -7.24 -26.77
C GLU A 172 -10.45 -6.18 -25.68
N THR A 173 -9.22 -6.02 -25.15
CA THR A 173 -8.93 -5.07 -24.05
C THR A 173 -9.11 -3.63 -24.52
N VAL A 174 -8.58 -3.27 -25.66
CA VAL A 174 -8.72 -1.92 -26.23
C VAL A 174 -10.19 -1.61 -26.48
N LEU A 175 -10.93 -2.50 -27.14
CA LEU A 175 -12.35 -2.30 -27.43
C LEU A 175 -13.18 -2.17 -26.14
N MET A 176 -12.92 -3.01 -25.13
CA MET A 176 -13.61 -2.91 -23.84
C MET A 176 -13.32 -1.58 -23.13
N ARG A 177 -12.11 -1.06 -23.22
CA ARG A 177 -11.71 0.23 -22.64
C ARG A 177 -12.38 1.39 -23.40
N VAL A 178 -12.43 1.34 -24.73
CA VAL A 178 -13.16 2.31 -25.55
C VAL A 178 -14.64 2.37 -25.18
N ILE A 179 -15.29 1.21 -25.05
CA ILE A 179 -16.72 1.11 -24.67
C ILE A 179 -16.98 1.73 -23.27
N ARG A 180 -16.03 1.59 -22.33
CA ARG A 180 -16.15 2.15 -20.98
C ARG A 180 -15.79 3.64 -20.90
N GLY A 181 -15.17 4.19 -21.93
CA GLY A 181 -14.55 5.51 -21.93
C GLY A 181 -13.16 5.45 -21.32
N THR A 182 -12.15 5.82 -22.09
CA THR A 182 -10.76 5.79 -21.64
C THR A 182 -9.96 6.93 -22.25
N GLY A 183 -8.84 7.32 -21.58
CA GLY A 183 -7.81 8.18 -22.14
C GLY A 183 -6.72 7.38 -22.87
N MET A 184 -5.65 8.08 -23.33
CA MET A 184 -4.54 7.48 -24.09
C MET A 184 -3.90 6.31 -23.34
N ARG A 185 -3.58 6.45 -22.06
CA ARG A 185 -3.02 5.36 -21.23
C ARG A 185 -3.85 4.08 -21.26
N GLY A 186 -5.18 4.23 -21.24
CA GLY A 186 -6.07 3.07 -21.36
C GLY A 186 -6.13 2.51 -22.77
N LEU A 187 -6.00 3.31 -23.83
CA LEU A 187 -5.92 2.83 -25.21
C LEU A 187 -4.65 2.00 -25.46
N GLY A 188 -3.56 2.23 -24.73
CA GLY A 188 -2.35 1.39 -24.79
C GLY A 188 -2.59 -0.10 -24.51
N GLY A 189 -3.78 -0.47 -24.05
CA GLY A 189 -4.20 -1.86 -23.93
C GLY A 189 -3.35 -2.66 -22.94
N ILE A 190 -2.92 -3.84 -23.37
CA ILE A 190 -2.00 -4.72 -22.62
C ILE A 190 -0.58 -4.34 -23.00
N TYR A 191 0.25 -3.99 -22.01
CA TYR A 191 1.66 -3.65 -22.23
C TYR A 191 2.51 -4.91 -22.46
N PRO A 192 3.50 -4.89 -23.38
CA PRO A 192 4.40 -6.02 -23.65
C PRO A 192 5.18 -6.46 -22.41
N ARG A 193 5.59 -5.51 -21.57
CA ARG A 193 6.25 -5.76 -20.29
C ARG A 193 5.59 -4.98 -19.15
N MET A 194 5.75 -5.48 -17.94
CA MET A 194 5.28 -4.84 -16.71
C MET A 194 6.30 -5.13 -15.61
N LEU A 195 6.82 -4.08 -15.03
CA LEU A 195 7.69 -4.17 -13.85
C LEU A 195 6.87 -4.63 -12.65
N VAL A 196 7.47 -5.47 -11.84
CA VAL A 196 6.92 -5.91 -10.56
C VAL A 196 7.79 -5.30 -9.48
N GLU A 197 7.21 -4.39 -8.69
CA GLU A 197 7.90 -3.78 -7.56
C GLU A 197 8.15 -4.85 -6.49
N ARG A 198 9.33 -4.85 -5.92
CA ARG A 198 9.72 -5.63 -4.74
C ARG A 198 9.57 -4.74 -3.52
N GLU A 199 9.22 -5.33 -2.39
CA GLU A 199 9.16 -4.61 -1.11
C GLU A 199 10.56 -4.26 -0.56
N ASP A 200 11.63 -4.87 -1.08
CA ASP A 200 13.02 -4.61 -0.68
C ASP A 200 13.63 -3.51 -1.56
N GLU A 201 14.18 -2.48 -0.90
CA GLU A 201 14.62 -1.19 -1.49
C GLU A 201 15.84 -1.25 -2.46
N ASP A 202 16.43 -2.41 -2.72
CA ASP A 202 17.61 -2.51 -3.59
C ASP A 202 17.24 -2.61 -5.08
N GLU A 203 17.63 -1.61 -5.87
CA GLU A 203 17.30 -1.44 -7.30
C GLU A 203 17.74 -2.60 -8.23
N GLU A 204 18.60 -3.51 -7.81
CA GLU A 204 19.17 -4.57 -8.65
C GLU A 204 18.28 -5.80 -8.85
N GLY A 205 17.06 -5.85 -8.31
CA GLY A 205 16.23 -7.06 -8.31
C GLY A 205 14.79 -6.92 -8.81
N ARG A 206 14.47 -6.00 -9.72
CA ARG A 206 13.11 -5.87 -10.27
C ARG A 206 12.76 -7.06 -11.16
N GLY A 207 11.68 -7.79 -10.82
CA GLY A 207 11.12 -8.83 -11.67
C GLY A 207 10.24 -8.23 -12.76
N GLU A 208 10.11 -8.92 -13.90
CA GLU A 208 9.27 -8.47 -15.01
C GLU A 208 8.23 -9.53 -15.40
N ILE A 209 7.03 -9.09 -15.74
CA ILE A 209 6.04 -9.91 -16.46
C ILE A 209 6.05 -9.50 -17.92
N VAL A 210 6.35 -10.46 -18.79
CA VAL A 210 6.48 -10.25 -20.24
C VAL A 210 5.40 -10.99 -21.03
N ARG A 211 5.06 -10.48 -22.23
CA ARG A 211 3.97 -11.01 -23.06
C ARG A 211 4.41 -11.23 -24.50
N PRO A 212 5.13 -12.33 -24.77
CA PRO A 212 5.76 -12.54 -26.07
C PRO A 212 4.78 -12.76 -27.24
N LEU A 213 3.51 -13.10 -26.96
CA LEU A 213 2.51 -13.43 -27.97
C LEU A 213 1.59 -12.26 -28.37
N LEU A 214 1.81 -11.04 -27.88
CA LEU A 214 0.94 -9.90 -28.18
C LEU A 214 0.84 -9.54 -29.68
N GLY A 215 1.80 -9.94 -30.49
CA GLY A 215 1.78 -9.75 -31.93
C GLY A 215 1.25 -10.94 -32.73
N ILE A 216 0.70 -11.98 -32.06
CA ILE A 216 0.31 -13.24 -32.73
C ILE A 216 -1.19 -13.48 -32.52
N ARG A 217 -1.89 -13.82 -33.61
CA ARG A 217 -3.32 -14.17 -33.58
C ARG A 217 -3.50 -15.56 -32.94
N ARG A 218 -4.56 -15.71 -32.16
CA ARG A 218 -4.91 -16.98 -31.54
C ARG A 218 -5.07 -18.12 -32.55
N ARG A 219 -5.65 -17.85 -33.74
CA ARG A 219 -5.79 -18.84 -34.81
C ARG A 219 -4.45 -19.42 -35.33
N GLU A 220 -3.39 -18.61 -35.30
CA GLU A 220 -2.04 -19.05 -35.68
C GLU A 220 -1.46 -20.01 -34.64
N LEU A 221 -1.74 -19.75 -33.34
CA LEU A 221 -1.35 -20.64 -32.25
C LEU A 221 -2.12 -21.97 -32.32
N GLU A 222 -3.40 -21.94 -32.67
CA GLU A 222 -4.20 -23.17 -32.94
C GLU A 222 -3.61 -24.02 -34.03
N GLN A 223 -3.27 -23.40 -35.16
CA GLN A 223 -2.62 -24.08 -36.27
C GLN A 223 -1.26 -24.67 -35.85
N TYR A 224 -0.42 -23.88 -35.20
CA TYR A 224 0.90 -24.31 -34.72
C TYR A 224 0.82 -25.53 -33.81
N LEU A 225 -0.04 -25.52 -32.79
CA LEU A 225 -0.22 -26.66 -31.89
C LEU A 225 -0.84 -27.87 -32.60
N GLY A 226 -1.73 -27.64 -33.57
CA GLY A 226 -2.31 -28.67 -34.43
C GLY A 226 -1.26 -29.38 -35.26
N ASP A 227 -0.35 -28.62 -35.89
CA ASP A 227 0.76 -29.16 -36.68
C ASP A 227 1.74 -30.00 -35.82
N LEU A 228 1.98 -29.56 -34.58
CA LEU A 228 2.79 -30.30 -33.61
C LEU A 228 2.04 -31.48 -32.96
N LYS A 229 0.74 -31.63 -33.20
CA LYS A 229 -0.14 -32.58 -32.48
C LYS A 229 -0.03 -32.46 -30.98
N GLN A 230 0.20 -31.23 -30.49
CA GLN A 230 0.29 -30.92 -29.08
C GLN A 230 -1.11 -30.74 -28.52
N PRO A 231 -1.57 -31.57 -27.55
CA PRO A 231 -2.85 -31.39 -26.92
C PRO A 231 -2.83 -30.17 -26.00
N TRP A 232 -4.00 -29.54 -25.83
CA TRP A 232 -4.30 -28.50 -24.84
C TRP A 232 -5.65 -28.80 -24.21
N ARG A 233 -6.01 -28.02 -23.20
CA ARG A 233 -7.30 -28.11 -22.50
C ARG A 233 -8.18 -26.91 -22.83
N GLU A 234 -9.45 -27.15 -23.02
CA GLU A 234 -10.43 -26.08 -23.20
C GLU A 234 -11.07 -25.74 -21.84
N ASP A 235 -11.08 -24.45 -21.53
CA ASP A 235 -11.76 -23.94 -20.34
C ASP A 235 -13.25 -23.78 -20.62
N SER A 236 -14.10 -24.53 -19.89
CA SER A 236 -15.57 -24.50 -20.02
C SER A 236 -16.14 -23.09 -19.76
N SER A 237 -15.50 -22.27 -18.94
CA SER A 237 -15.92 -20.90 -18.65
C SER A 237 -15.82 -19.94 -19.84
N ASN A 238 -15.01 -20.26 -20.86
CA ASN A 238 -14.91 -19.48 -22.09
C ASN A 238 -16.23 -19.44 -22.89
N ALA A 239 -17.16 -20.36 -22.60
CA ALA A 239 -18.47 -20.41 -23.26
C ALA A 239 -19.49 -19.42 -22.66
N ASP A 240 -19.27 -18.91 -21.47
CA ASP A 240 -20.25 -18.14 -20.72
C ASP A 240 -20.38 -16.70 -21.22
N SER A 241 -21.52 -16.40 -21.89
CA SER A 241 -21.85 -15.10 -22.43
C SER A 241 -22.23 -14.03 -21.37
N ARG A 242 -22.31 -14.39 -20.10
CA ARG A 242 -22.54 -13.42 -19.01
C ARG A 242 -21.36 -12.45 -18.87
N PHE A 243 -20.16 -12.92 -19.19
CA PHE A 243 -18.97 -12.08 -19.13
C PHE A 243 -18.85 -11.15 -20.34
N THR A 244 -18.63 -9.86 -20.10
CA THR A 244 -18.51 -8.84 -21.18
C THR A 244 -17.40 -9.19 -22.15
N ARG A 245 -16.26 -9.70 -21.66
CA ARG A 245 -15.13 -10.10 -22.51
C ARG A 245 -15.52 -11.20 -23.50
N ASN A 246 -16.26 -12.23 -23.04
CA ASN A 246 -16.73 -13.31 -23.91
C ASN A 246 -17.74 -12.81 -24.96
N ARG A 247 -18.56 -11.80 -24.63
CA ARG A 247 -19.44 -11.17 -25.63
C ARG A 247 -18.66 -10.39 -26.67
N VAL A 248 -17.65 -9.63 -26.27
CA VAL A 248 -16.75 -8.92 -27.19
C VAL A 248 -16.05 -9.91 -28.12
N ARG A 249 -15.45 -10.96 -27.58
CA ARG A 249 -14.75 -12.01 -28.34
C ARG A 249 -15.64 -12.73 -29.35
N ARG A 250 -16.86 -13.09 -28.98
CA ARG A 250 -17.72 -13.98 -29.76
C ARG A 250 -18.73 -13.27 -30.65
N LEU A 251 -19.12 -12.04 -30.29
CA LEU A 251 -20.17 -11.32 -31.00
C LEU A 251 -19.66 -10.05 -31.68
N VAL A 252 -18.94 -9.22 -30.93
CA VAL A 252 -18.61 -7.87 -31.43
C VAL A 252 -17.41 -7.91 -32.39
N LEU A 253 -16.29 -8.48 -31.98
CA LEU A 253 -15.11 -8.56 -32.86
C LEU A 253 -15.39 -9.32 -34.15
N PRO A 254 -16.02 -10.52 -34.14
CA PRO A 254 -16.34 -11.22 -35.39
C PRO A 254 -17.33 -10.44 -36.28
N LEU A 255 -18.25 -9.68 -35.69
CA LEU A 255 -19.13 -8.79 -36.45
C LEU A 255 -18.33 -7.67 -37.12
N LEU A 256 -17.42 -7.03 -36.40
CA LEU A 256 -16.58 -5.96 -36.93
C LEU A 256 -15.64 -6.48 -38.04
N GLU A 257 -15.04 -7.65 -37.86
CA GLU A 257 -14.20 -8.29 -38.87
C GLU A 257 -14.96 -8.60 -40.15
N ARG A 258 -16.17 -9.14 -40.03
CA ARG A 258 -16.96 -9.57 -41.20
C ARG A 258 -17.62 -8.42 -41.94
N GLU A 259 -18.18 -7.45 -41.23
CA GLU A 259 -19.05 -6.43 -41.81
C GLU A 259 -18.35 -5.08 -42.08
N PHE A 260 -17.25 -4.80 -41.40
CA PHE A 260 -16.62 -3.48 -41.43
C PHE A 260 -15.15 -3.50 -41.86
N ASN A 261 -14.30 -4.24 -41.15
CA ASN A 261 -12.87 -4.29 -41.43
C ASN A 261 -12.30 -5.67 -41.08
N PRO A 262 -11.91 -6.49 -42.07
CA PRO A 262 -11.29 -7.81 -41.81
C PRO A 262 -10.00 -7.75 -40.98
N ALA A 263 -9.32 -6.59 -40.93
CA ALA A 263 -8.11 -6.35 -40.14
C ALA A 263 -8.38 -5.54 -38.85
N VAL A 264 -9.60 -5.55 -38.33
CA VAL A 264 -9.96 -4.72 -37.16
C VAL A 264 -9.18 -5.09 -35.91
N VAL A 265 -8.81 -6.35 -35.73
CA VAL A 265 -8.03 -6.81 -34.58
C VAL A 265 -6.62 -6.26 -34.65
N GLU A 266 -6.01 -6.31 -35.82
CA GLU A 266 -4.71 -5.70 -36.11
C GLU A 266 -4.76 -4.19 -35.91
N SER A 267 -5.82 -3.52 -36.42
CA SER A 267 -6.00 -2.07 -36.24
C SER A 267 -6.13 -1.64 -34.77
N PHE A 268 -6.77 -2.45 -33.90
CA PHE A 268 -6.79 -2.17 -32.47
C PHE A 268 -5.42 -2.39 -31.81
N ALA A 269 -4.63 -3.34 -32.28
CA ALA A 269 -3.28 -3.54 -31.75
C ALA A 269 -2.33 -2.40 -32.15
N GLU A 270 -2.40 -1.94 -33.41
CA GLU A 270 -1.68 -0.77 -33.91
C GLU A 270 -2.06 0.50 -33.14
N LEU A 271 -3.37 0.71 -32.91
CA LEU A 271 -3.84 1.82 -32.07
C LEU A 271 -3.27 1.77 -30.64
N ALA A 272 -3.18 0.56 -30.08
CA ALA A 272 -2.60 0.39 -28.73
C ALA A 272 -1.10 0.67 -28.72
N GLU A 273 -0.36 0.31 -29.76
CA GLU A 273 1.05 0.60 -29.91
C GLU A 273 1.30 2.12 -29.97
N ILE A 274 0.60 2.80 -30.89
CA ILE A 274 0.67 4.27 -31.01
C ILE A 274 0.31 4.93 -29.68
N ALA A 275 -0.73 4.46 -28.99
CA ALA A 275 -1.15 5.04 -27.71
C ALA A 275 -0.11 4.84 -26.60
N ARG A 276 0.65 3.73 -26.61
CA ARG A 276 1.77 3.51 -25.67
C ARG A 276 2.93 4.46 -25.94
N ASP A 277 3.35 4.59 -27.21
CA ASP A 277 4.45 5.48 -27.59
C ASP A 277 4.14 6.94 -27.23
N GLU A 278 2.89 7.37 -27.47
CA GLU A 278 2.40 8.70 -27.07
C GLU A 278 2.41 8.85 -25.53
N GLU A 279 2.03 7.81 -24.79
CA GLU A 279 2.00 7.84 -23.33
C GLU A 279 3.40 7.90 -22.74
N ASP A 280 4.35 7.09 -23.25
CA ASP A 280 5.75 7.06 -22.84
C ASP A 280 6.43 8.41 -23.09
N TYR A 281 6.16 9.03 -24.25
CA TYR A 281 6.63 10.40 -24.53
C TYR A 281 6.11 11.38 -23.47
N TRP A 282 4.82 11.35 -23.18
CA TRP A 282 4.21 12.26 -22.21
C TRP A 282 4.68 12.00 -20.77
N GLU A 283 4.87 10.74 -20.37
CA GLU A 283 5.41 10.42 -19.04
C GLU A 283 6.80 11.02 -18.83
N ASN A 284 7.67 10.92 -19.84
CA ASN A 284 9.00 11.52 -19.81
C ASN A 284 8.93 13.05 -19.73
N GLU A 285 8.14 13.70 -20.59
CA GLU A 285 7.99 15.15 -20.60
C GLU A 285 7.41 15.67 -19.28
N ILE A 286 6.34 15.05 -18.78
CA ILE A 286 5.67 15.45 -17.55
C ILE A 286 6.58 15.26 -16.34
N SER A 287 7.34 14.17 -16.25
CA SER A 287 8.31 13.93 -15.17
C SER A 287 9.33 15.05 -15.08
N GLY A 288 9.84 15.52 -16.23
CA GLY A 288 10.74 16.68 -16.30
C GLY A 288 10.08 17.98 -15.82
N TRP A 289 8.80 18.17 -16.14
CA TRP A 289 8.09 19.41 -15.76
C TRP A 289 7.64 19.42 -14.31
N LEU A 290 7.17 18.28 -13.77
CA LEU A 290 6.69 18.21 -12.38
C LEU A 290 7.74 18.73 -11.39
N GLY A 291 9.01 18.41 -11.59
CA GLY A 291 10.10 18.90 -10.75
C GLY A 291 10.35 20.41 -10.82
N THR A 292 9.88 21.08 -11.89
CA THR A 292 10.12 22.52 -12.12
C THR A 292 8.89 23.37 -11.87
N VAL A 293 7.69 22.89 -12.24
CA VAL A 293 6.46 23.69 -12.19
C VAL A 293 5.57 23.38 -11.01
N VAL A 294 5.76 22.24 -10.34
CA VAL A 294 5.01 21.85 -9.15
C VAL A 294 5.90 21.93 -7.92
N GLN A 295 5.46 22.66 -6.92
CA GLN A 295 6.12 22.73 -5.61
C GLN A 295 5.37 21.85 -4.63
N TRP A 296 6.10 20.91 -4.03
CA TRP A 296 5.59 20.04 -2.98
C TRP A 296 5.96 20.60 -1.61
N SER A 297 5.02 20.65 -0.70
CA SER A 297 5.23 21.17 0.65
C SER A 297 4.49 20.33 1.69
N GLN A 298 5.11 20.18 2.85
CA GLN A 298 4.46 19.52 3.97
C GLN A 298 3.27 20.38 4.45
N PRO A 299 2.11 19.76 4.76
CA PRO A 299 0.98 20.45 5.34
C PRO A 299 1.36 21.10 6.68
N GLU A 300 0.84 22.29 6.97
CA GLU A 300 1.14 22.99 8.24
C GLU A 300 0.80 22.18 9.49
N TRP A 301 -0.20 21.29 9.39
CA TRP A 301 -0.61 20.43 10.48
C TRP A 301 0.39 19.32 10.82
N THR A 302 1.35 19.00 9.93
CA THR A 302 2.43 18.02 10.18
C THR A 302 3.61 18.63 10.93
N ARG A 303 3.70 19.98 11.02
CA ARG A 303 4.79 20.66 11.74
C ARG A 303 4.77 20.30 13.22
N GLY A 304 5.86 19.71 13.70
CA GLY A 304 6.03 19.32 15.10
C GLY A 304 5.47 17.94 15.45
N LEU A 305 5.13 17.10 14.47
CA LEU A 305 4.91 15.68 14.68
C LEU A 305 6.25 14.95 14.65
N PRO A 306 6.56 14.10 15.65
CA PRO A 306 7.74 13.22 15.61
C PRO A 306 7.65 12.30 14.38
N GLY A 307 8.73 12.19 13.59
CA GLY A 307 8.78 11.38 12.37
C GLY A 307 8.57 12.16 11.06
N PHE A 308 8.20 13.44 11.09
CA PHE A 308 8.07 14.31 9.91
C PHE A 308 9.22 15.30 9.71
N GLU A 309 10.23 15.28 10.58
CA GLU A 309 11.47 16.04 10.36
C GLU A 309 12.46 15.17 9.57
N GLY A 310 12.36 15.21 8.25
CA GLY A 310 13.42 14.97 7.25
C GLY A 310 14.50 13.91 7.56
N SER A 311 14.14 12.69 7.96
CA SER A 311 15.06 11.55 7.96
C SER A 311 14.30 10.23 7.82
N SER A 312 14.69 9.46 6.81
CA SER A 312 14.28 8.09 6.51
C SER A 312 14.87 7.11 7.53
N GLU A 313 14.40 7.10 8.76
CA GLU A 313 14.69 6.02 9.71
C GLU A 313 13.37 5.44 10.26
N LEU A 314 13.13 4.20 9.89
CA LEU A 314 12.02 3.36 10.36
C LEU A 314 12.12 3.12 11.87
N VAL A 315 11.14 3.58 12.61
CA VAL A 315 10.99 3.26 14.04
C VAL A 315 10.24 1.94 14.16
N GLN A 316 10.95 0.88 14.56
CA GLN A 316 10.32 -0.40 14.92
C GLN A 316 9.56 -0.25 16.25
N ILE A 317 8.26 -0.42 16.21
CA ILE A 317 7.38 -0.41 17.40
C ILE A 317 7.24 -1.85 17.89
N GLN A 318 7.81 -2.18 19.06
CA GLN A 318 7.49 -3.42 19.76
C GLN A 318 6.24 -3.24 20.64
N PRO A 319 5.24 -4.13 20.56
CA PRO A 319 4.01 -4.00 21.35
C PRO A 319 4.24 -4.48 22.79
N THR A 320 4.10 -3.57 23.76
CA THR A 320 3.95 -3.93 25.17
C THR A 320 2.47 -4.00 25.53
N LEU A 321 2.08 -5.15 26.08
CA LEU A 321 0.73 -5.59 26.49
C LEU A 321 -0.23 -4.49 26.96
N GLY A 322 -1.33 -4.33 26.27
CA GLY A 322 -2.50 -3.60 26.76
C GLY A 322 -3.33 -2.98 25.65
N LYS A 323 -4.23 -3.76 25.02
CA LYS A 323 -5.09 -3.44 23.87
C LYS A 323 -4.32 -3.14 22.57
N ILE A 324 -4.41 -4.07 21.66
CA ILE A 324 -3.92 -3.98 20.29
C ILE A 324 -4.62 -2.77 19.63
N PRO A 325 -3.86 -1.80 19.08
CA PRO A 325 -4.45 -0.75 18.24
C PRO A 325 -5.18 -1.38 17.06
N ASP A 326 -6.19 -0.68 16.54
CA ASP A 326 -6.92 -1.10 15.35
C ASP A 326 -5.93 -1.54 14.25
N PRO A 327 -6.05 -2.77 13.71
CA PRO A 327 -5.17 -3.28 12.67
C PRO A 327 -5.04 -2.33 11.47
N ALA A 328 -6.11 -1.62 11.10
CA ALA A 328 -6.09 -0.61 10.04
C ALA A 328 -5.21 0.61 10.36
N LEU A 329 -4.99 0.91 11.64
CA LEU A 329 -4.09 1.99 12.06
C LEU A 329 -2.62 1.54 12.05
N LEU A 330 -2.35 0.27 12.40
CA LEU A 330 -1.01 -0.32 12.33
C LEU A 330 -0.54 -0.47 10.88
N GLU A 331 -1.39 -0.97 10.00
CA GLU A 331 -1.12 -1.11 8.57
C GLU A 331 -0.80 0.25 7.89
N ARG A 332 -1.42 1.34 8.35
CA ARG A 332 -1.12 2.72 7.88
C ARG A 332 0.15 3.32 8.48
N LEU A 333 0.60 2.84 9.63
CA LEU A 333 1.84 3.29 10.27
C LEU A 333 3.05 2.46 9.80
N GLU A 334 2.84 1.20 9.43
CA GLU A 334 3.86 0.30 8.89
C GLU A 334 4.14 0.56 7.40
N HIS A 335 3.16 1.09 6.67
CA HIS A 335 3.31 1.54 5.29
C HIS A 335 2.91 3.02 5.20
N PRO A 336 3.82 3.97 5.46
CA PRO A 336 3.56 5.35 5.13
C PRO A 336 3.34 5.42 3.62
N GLY A 337 2.06 5.52 3.22
CA GLY A 337 1.70 5.85 1.85
C GLY A 337 2.47 7.08 1.39
N PRO A 338 2.51 7.41 0.09
CA PRO A 338 3.29 8.51 -0.45
C PRO A 338 3.08 9.73 0.44
N ALA A 339 4.17 10.33 0.91
CA ALA A 339 4.17 11.39 1.92
C ALA A 339 3.04 12.37 1.63
N VAL A 340 2.11 12.51 2.58
CA VAL A 340 0.96 13.40 2.44
C VAL A 340 1.48 14.81 2.30
N MET A 341 1.57 15.31 1.08
CA MET A 341 2.13 16.62 0.77
C MET A 341 1.12 17.47 0.02
N ASN A 342 1.10 18.75 0.30
CA ASN A 342 0.41 19.72 -0.53
C ASN A 342 1.17 19.92 -1.84
N ALA A 343 0.46 20.09 -2.95
CA ALA A 343 1.05 20.45 -4.23
C ALA A 343 0.62 21.86 -4.64
N SER A 344 1.53 22.64 -5.21
CA SER A 344 1.25 23.98 -5.73
C SER A 344 1.78 24.10 -7.15
N VAL A 345 0.94 24.57 -8.07
CA VAL A 345 1.33 24.85 -9.46
C VAL A 345 1.03 26.30 -9.80
N SER A 346 1.92 26.96 -10.55
CA SER A 346 1.70 28.34 -10.98
C SER A 346 0.43 28.45 -11.83
N ARG A 347 -0.53 29.27 -11.38
CA ARG A 347 -1.79 29.50 -12.08
C ARG A 347 -1.59 30.21 -13.42
N PRO A 348 -0.78 31.30 -13.54
CA PRO A 348 -0.51 31.94 -14.82
C PRO A 348 0.12 30.98 -15.83
N TRP A 349 1.14 30.23 -15.40
CA TRP A 349 1.78 29.23 -16.25
C TRP A 349 0.76 28.18 -16.71
N LEU A 350 0.01 27.58 -15.81
CA LEU A 350 -1.00 26.55 -16.13
C LEU A 350 -2.00 27.05 -17.19
N LEU A 351 -2.45 28.31 -17.10
CA LEU A 351 -3.42 28.87 -18.03
C LEU A 351 -2.83 29.25 -19.41
N THR A 352 -1.52 29.44 -19.50
CA THR A 352 -0.85 29.73 -20.79
C THR A 352 -0.47 28.48 -21.57
N GLU A 353 -0.40 27.33 -20.90
CA GLU A 353 -0.01 26.08 -21.55
C GLU A 353 -1.13 25.50 -22.45
N PRO A 354 -0.78 24.70 -23.48
CA PRO A 354 -1.75 23.97 -24.29
C PRO A 354 -2.64 23.06 -23.41
N ARG A 355 -3.88 22.89 -23.83
CA ARG A 355 -4.88 22.10 -23.06
C ARG A 355 -4.40 20.68 -22.73
N ALA A 356 -3.65 20.06 -23.64
CA ALA A 356 -3.07 18.73 -23.42
C ALA A 356 -2.10 18.72 -22.23
N VAL A 357 -1.22 19.72 -22.16
CA VAL A 357 -0.25 19.90 -21.06
C VAL A 357 -0.97 20.16 -19.75
N GLN A 358 -1.93 21.10 -19.73
CA GLN A 358 -2.74 21.41 -18.55
C GLN A 358 -3.34 20.15 -17.94
N ARG A 359 -4.01 19.31 -18.76
CA ARG A 359 -4.65 18.06 -18.34
C ARG A 359 -3.65 17.06 -17.78
N ARG A 360 -2.52 16.91 -18.46
CA ARG A 360 -1.47 15.97 -18.08
C ARG A 360 -0.83 16.33 -16.74
N VAL A 361 -0.46 17.60 -16.55
CA VAL A 361 0.14 18.07 -15.30
C VAL A 361 -0.82 17.90 -14.12
N LEU A 362 -2.09 18.28 -14.29
CA LEU A 362 -3.09 18.08 -13.23
C LEU A 362 -3.32 16.60 -12.91
N LYS A 363 -3.33 15.76 -13.95
CA LYS A 363 -3.47 14.31 -13.78
C LYS A 363 -2.27 13.73 -13.01
N ALA A 364 -1.06 14.14 -13.37
CA ALA A 364 0.17 13.71 -12.72
C ALA A 364 0.26 14.19 -11.25
N ILE A 365 -0.17 15.44 -10.96
CA ILE A 365 -0.33 15.90 -9.58
C ILE A 365 -1.29 14.99 -8.81
N GLY A 366 -2.43 14.63 -9.41
CA GLY A 366 -3.39 13.72 -8.78
C GLY A 366 -2.81 12.34 -8.52
N GLU A 367 -2.09 11.75 -9.47
CA GLU A 367 -1.44 10.44 -9.34
C GLU A 367 -0.37 10.45 -8.24
N GLN A 368 0.51 11.45 -8.23
CA GLN A 368 1.57 11.56 -7.22
C GLN A 368 1.03 11.88 -5.82
N ALA A 369 -0.08 12.63 -5.73
CA ALA A 369 -0.74 12.94 -4.46
C ALA A 369 -1.74 11.85 -4.01
N GLY A 370 -1.96 10.79 -4.79
CA GLY A 370 -2.95 9.77 -4.50
C GLY A 370 -4.41 10.24 -4.64
N ILE A 371 -4.67 11.29 -5.44
CA ILE A 371 -6.01 11.82 -5.68
C ILE A 371 -6.61 11.15 -6.94
N PRO A 372 -7.72 10.40 -6.87
CA PRO A 372 -8.32 9.76 -8.04
C PRO A 372 -9.04 10.79 -8.92
N LEU A 373 -8.27 11.59 -9.68
CA LEU A 373 -8.79 12.59 -10.59
C LEU A 373 -9.31 11.93 -11.87
N GLU A 374 -10.63 12.00 -12.09
CA GLU A 374 -11.27 11.68 -13.36
C GLU A 374 -11.26 12.89 -14.31
N PHE A 375 -11.57 12.68 -15.58
CA PHE A 375 -11.63 13.74 -16.58
C PHE A 375 -12.49 14.95 -16.14
N LYS A 376 -13.66 14.70 -15.55
CA LYS A 376 -14.55 15.76 -15.05
C LYS A 376 -13.90 16.64 -13.99
N HIS A 377 -13.11 16.02 -13.08
CA HIS A 377 -12.42 16.76 -12.01
C HIS A 377 -11.32 17.64 -12.60
N VAL A 378 -10.56 17.13 -13.57
CA VAL A 378 -9.51 17.91 -14.25
C VAL A 378 -10.12 19.12 -15.00
N GLU A 379 -11.22 18.92 -15.73
CA GLU A 379 -11.90 20.01 -16.42
C GLU A 379 -12.50 21.04 -15.46
N GLU A 380 -12.99 20.60 -14.31
CA GLU A 380 -13.51 21.47 -13.26
C GLU A 380 -12.39 22.31 -12.63
N ILE A 381 -11.22 21.71 -12.33
CA ILE A 381 -10.04 22.44 -11.84
C ILE A 381 -9.60 23.49 -12.88
N LEU A 382 -9.57 23.15 -14.16
CA LEU A 382 -9.15 24.07 -15.21
C LEU A 382 -10.14 25.22 -15.42
N ARG A 383 -11.45 24.97 -15.32
CA ARG A 383 -12.47 26.01 -15.32
C ARG A 383 -12.31 26.92 -14.11
N PHE A 384 -12.14 26.33 -12.91
CA PHE A 384 -11.94 27.05 -11.66
C PHE A 384 -10.67 27.90 -11.68
N ALA A 385 -9.59 27.42 -12.29
CA ALA A 385 -8.36 28.20 -12.50
C ALA A 385 -8.57 29.43 -13.38
N GLY A 386 -9.43 29.33 -14.41
CA GLY A 386 -9.72 30.41 -15.35
C GLY A 386 -10.75 31.43 -14.86
N GLU A 387 -11.48 31.17 -13.77
CA GLU A 387 -12.46 32.13 -13.25
C GLU A 387 -11.82 33.40 -12.69
N ASP A 388 -12.49 34.54 -12.89
CA ASP A 388 -12.15 35.78 -12.20
C ASP A 388 -12.74 35.81 -10.79
N GLY A 389 -12.10 36.52 -9.87
CA GLY A 389 -12.68 36.76 -8.54
C GLY A 389 -11.68 36.60 -7.40
N ALA A 390 -12.19 36.72 -6.15
CA ALA A 390 -11.39 36.74 -4.94
C ALA A 390 -10.47 35.51 -4.76
N SER A 391 -9.26 35.77 -4.27
CA SER A 391 -8.33 34.75 -3.79
C SER A 391 -8.91 33.94 -2.62
N GLY A 392 -8.48 32.70 -2.46
CA GLY A 392 -8.88 31.86 -1.35
C GLY A 392 -10.18 31.09 -1.56
N LYS A 393 -10.77 31.09 -2.78
CA LYS A 393 -11.87 30.19 -3.10
C LYS A 393 -11.36 28.73 -3.15
N GLU A 394 -12.20 27.81 -2.70
CA GLU A 394 -11.90 26.38 -2.62
C GLU A 394 -12.79 25.56 -3.57
N LEU A 395 -12.22 24.54 -4.19
CA LEU A 395 -12.91 23.51 -4.95
C LEU A 395 -12.67 22.17 -4.26
N SER A 396 -13.73 21.43 -3.92
CA SER A 396 -13.63 20.11 -3.28
C SER A 396 -13.28 19.04 -4.32
N LEU A 397 -12.36 18.15 -3.96
CA LEU A 397 -11.90 17.01 -4.75
C LEU A 397 -12.23 15.68 -4.04
N PRO A 398 -12.07 14.53 -4.72
CA PRO A 398 -12.21 13.22 -4.11
C PRO A 398 -11.32 13.04 -2.88
N LEU A 399 -11.70 12.10 -2.00
CA LEU A 399 -10.99 11.77 -0.76
C LEU A 399 -10.79 12.95 0.21
N GLY A 400 -11.63 13.99 0.08
CA GLY A 400 -11.58 15.17 0.97
C GLY A 400 -10.48 16.19 0.63
N TRP A 401 -9.74 15.99 -0.44
CA TRP A 401 -8.82 16.99 -0.96
C TRP A 401 -9.53 18.25 -1.41
N LYS A 402 -8.80 19.36 -1.46
CA LYS A 402 -9.29 20.64 -1.96
C LYS A 402 -8.26 21.30 -2.84
N VAL A 403 -8.72 22.06 -3.84
CA VAL A 403 -7.88 23.02 -4.56
C VAL A 403 -8.24 24.42 -4.12
N VAL A 404 -7.28 25.15 -3.62
CA VAL A 404 -7.40 26.57 -3.27
C VAL A 404 -6.85 27.39 -4.44
N ARG A 405 -7.66 28.34 -4.91
CA ARG A 405 -7.25 29.28 -5.96
C ARG A 405 -6.64 30.51 -5.33
N GLU A 406 -5.36 30.73 -5.56
CA GLU A 406 -4.62 31.93 -5.23
C GLU A 406 -4.36 32.78 -6.48
N PRO A 407 -3.91 34.05 -6.35
CA PRO A 407 -3.61 34.89 -7.50
C PRO A 407 -2.57 34.25 -8.43
N GLU A 408 -1.49 33.71 -7.87
CA GLU A 408 -0.33 33.19 -8.58
C GLU A 408 -0.26 31.64 -8.58
N ALA A 409 -1.13 30.95 -7.82
CA ALA A 409 -1.03 29.51 -7.68
C ALA A 409 -2.39 28.79 -7.60
N MET A 410 -2.41 27.53 -8.01
CA MET A 410 -3.42 26.54 -7.67
C MET A 410 -2.79 25.61 -6.63
N VAL A 411 -3.31 25.61 -5.40
CA VAL A 411 -2.77 24.84 -4.28
C VAL A 411 -3.68 23.66 -3.98
N PHE A 412 -3.16 22.46 -4.15
CA PHE A 412 -3.81 21.21 -3.75
C PHE A 412 -3.52 20.97 -2.29
N VAL A 413 -4.56 21.04 -1.46
CA VAL A 413 -4.45 20.93 -0.01
C VAL A 413 -4.92 19.56 0.41
N THR A 414 -4.06 18.87 1.15
CA THR A 414 -4.39 17.56 1.72
C THR A 414 -5.56 17.69 2.69
N PRO A 415 -6.46 16.68 2.71
CA PRO A 415 -7.46 16.63 3.77
C PRO A 415 -6.75 16.62 5.12
N ASP A 416 -7.24 17.45 6.03
CA ASP A 416 -6.87 17.33 7.43
C ASP A 416 -7.54 16.06 7.98
N PHE A 417 -6.83 14.93 7.88
CA PHE A 417 -7.32 13.64 8.36
C PHE A 417 -7.70 13.65 9.84
N ARG A 418 -7.21 14.63 10.59
CA ARG A 418 -7.65 14.87 11.98
C ARG A 418 -9.09 15.37 12.07
N GLN A 419 -9.65 15.93 11.00
CA GLN A 419 -11.04 16.40 10.97
C GLN A 419 -12.01 15.33 10.47
N GLN A 420 -11.56 14.36 9.66
CA GLN A 420 -12.40 13.30 9.11
C GLN A 420 -12.51 12.06 10.00
N GLU A 421 -11.49 11.71 10.73
CA GLU A 421 -11.64 10.76 11.82
C GLU A 421 -12.35 11.47 12.97
N ARG A 422 -13.47 10.96 13.40
CA ARG A 422 -13.91 11.12 14.80
C ARG A 422 -12.78 10.52 15.60
N ILE A 423 -11.74 11.33 15.90
CA ILE A 423 -10.68 10.89 16.79
C ILE A 423 -11.42 10.47 18.05
N PRO A 424 -11.44 9.18 18.39
CA PRO A 424 -12.23 8.69 19.51
C PRO A 424 -11.77 9.42 20.75
N ASP A 425 -12.72 9.77 21.60
CA ASP A 425 -12.38 10.28 22.92
C ASP A 425 -11.48 9.24 23.58
N TYR A 426 -10.30 9.64 24.02
CA TYR A 426 -9.38 8.75 24.70
C TYR A 426 -9.55 8.83 26.22
N GLU A 427 -9.30 7.72 26.90
CA GLU A 427 -9.37 7.62 28.35
C GLU A 427 -8.38 6.56 28.86
N TYR A 428 -7.44 6.99 29.70
CA TYR A 428 -6.38 6.14 30.24
C TYR A 428 -6.30 6.27 31.77
N THR A 429 -6.00 5.18 32.45
CA THR A 429 -5.77 5.20 33.88
C THR A 429 -4.30 5.51 34.18
N LEU A 430 -4.05 6.59 34.94
CA LEU A 430 -2.73 7.00 35.42
C LEU A 430 -2.58 6.66 36.90
N ALA A 431 -1.70 5.76 37.26
CA ALA A 431 -1.33 5.53 38.65
C ALA A 431 -0.58 6.73 39.22
N VAL A 432 -0.74 6.99 40.51
CA VAL A 432 -0.07 8.10 41.21
C VAL A 432 0.76 7.57 42.39
N PRO A 433 2.12 7.44 42.24
CA PRO A 433 2.93 7.80 41.08
C PRO A 433 2.84 6.78 39.95
N GLY A 434 3.11 7.22 38.69
CA GLY A 434 3.10 6.36 37.52
C GLY A 434 3.17 7.11 36.22
N ARG A 435 3.10 6.36 35.13
CA ARG A 435 3.15 6.88 33.75
C ARG A 435 2.07 6.23 32.89
N VAL A 436 1.58 6.95 31.92
CA VAL A 436 0.66 6.44 30.89
C VAL A 436 1.02 7.05 29.54
N VAL A 437 1.05 6.21 28.52
CA VAL A 437 1.24 6.64 27.13
C VAL A 437 -0.12 7.06 26.57
N VAL A 438 -0.22 8.28 26.06
CA VAL A 438 -1.41 8.77 25.34
C VAL A 438 -1.07 8.77 23.86
N VAL A 439 -1.44 7.69 23.20
CA VAL A 439 -1.07 7.40 21.80
C VAL A 439 -1.59 8.50 20.87
N GLU A 440 -2.81 9.00 21.10
CA GLU A 440 -3.47 10.03 20.30
C GLU A 440 -2.74 11.38 20.34
N LEU A 441 -1.85 11.57 21.30
CA LEU A 441 -1.04 12.78 21.44
C LEU A 441 0.46 12.55 21.17
N GLY A 442 0.89 11.29 21.04
CA GLY A 442 2.31 10.95 20.92
C GLY A 442 3.13 11.35 22.14
N VAL A 443 2.52 11.29 23.34
CA VAL A 443 3.18 11.74 24.58
C VAL A 443 2.98 10.77 25.73
N VAL A 444 3.87 10.86 26.72
CA VAL A 444 3.72 10.19 28.01
C VAL A 444 3.27 11.21 29.05
N ILE A 445 2.20 10.92 29.78
CA ILE A 445 1.81 11.70 30.96
C ILE A 445 2.30 10.97 32.19
N GLU A 446 3.12 11.64 32.97
CA GLU A 446 3.76 11.14 34.17
C GLU A 446 3.29 11.86 35.41
N ALA A 447 2.91 11.11 36.45
CA ALA A 447 2.65 11.61 37.79
C ALA A 447 3.83 11.27 38.72
N LEU A 448 4.58 12.27 39.13
CA LEU A 448 5.73 12.12 40.00
C LEU A 448 5.35 12.53 41.44
N ARG A 449 5.70 11.70 42.42
CA ARG A 449 5.57 12.04 43.82
C ARG A 449 6.83 12.79 44.27
N ILE A 450 6.64 14.01 44.81
CA ILE A 450 7.70 14.92 45.24
C ILE A 450 7.65 15.02 46.76
N THR A 451 8.73 14.60 47.41
CA THR A 451 8.86 14.69 48.87
C THR A 451 9.32 16.10 49.30
N PRO A 452 9.04 16.54 50.56
CA PRO A 452 9.39 17.89 51.06
C PRO A 452 10.90 18.20 51.03
N GLN A 453 11.73 17.18 50.92
CA GLN A 453 13.21 17.29 50.89
C GLN A 453 13.76 17.78 49.53
N TRP A 454 12.94 17.71 48.47
CA TRP A 454 13.33 18.24 47.17
C TRP A 454 13.18 19.74 47.15
N GLN A 455 14.25 20.45 46.84
CA GLN A 455 14.26 21.92 46.86
C GLN A 455 13.25 22.45 45.83
N VAL A 456 12.38 23.33 46.30
CA VAL A 456 11.28 23.99 45.53
C VAL A 456 11.80 24.78 44.30
N ALA A 457 13.11 24.97 44.17
CA ALA A 457 13.74 25.68 43.06
C ALA A 457 13.66 24.97 41.69
N GLU A 458 13.43 23.65 41.68
CA GLU A 458 13.39 22.87 40.42
C GLU A 458 11.99 22.78 39.80
N TYR A 459 10.92 23.08 40.56
CA TYR A 459 9.55 22.88 40.08
C TYR A 459 8.71 24.13 40.29
N ASN A 460 7.85 24.42 39.28
CA ASN A 460 6.89 25.53 39.40
C ASN A 460 5.83 25.19 40.48
N PRO A 461 5.75 25.93 41.60
CA PRO A 461 4.79 25.68 42.69
C PRO A 461 3.32 25.71 42.23
N GLN A 462 3.02 26.38 41.11
CA GLN A 462 1.67 26.44 40.54
C GLN A 462 1.24 25.15 39.83
N GLN A 463 2.14 24.21 39.66
CA GLN A 463 1.90 22.91 39.02
C GLN A 463 1.88 21.73 40.03
N LEU A 464 2.10 22.03 41.32
CA LEU A 464 2.21 21.01 42.36
C LEU A 464 0.86 20.73 43.02
N LEU A 465 0.36 19.53 42.91
CA LEU A 465 -0.85 19.03 43.55
C LEU A 465 -0.53 18.43 44.92
N ARG A 466 -1.38 18.68 45.94
CA ARG A 466 -1.23 18.11 47.27
C ARG A 466 -1.49 16.60 47.25
N ALA A 467 -0.47 15.78 47.54
CA ALA A 467 -0.53 14.32 47.40
C ALA A 467 -1.67 13.69 48.24
N LYS A 468 -1.95 14.20 49.43
CA LYS A 468 -3.00 13.68 50.33
C LYS A 468 -4.42 13.84 49.80
N LEU A 469 -4.64 14.75 48.84
CA LEU A 469 -5.96 15.02 48.23
C LEU A 469 -6.18 14.27 46.89
N LEU A 470 -5.18 13.54 46.43
CA LEU A 470 -5.30 12.77 45.19
C LEU A 470 -5.54 11.29 45.51
N PRO A 471 -6.39 10.61 44.72
CA PRO A 471 -6.50 9.16 44.79
C PRO A 471 -5.24 8.50 44.24
N GLY A 472 -5.08 7.21 44.50
CA GLY A 472 -3.97 6.41 43.94
C GLY A 472 -4.01 6.25 42.41
N GLN A 473 -5.10 6.63 41.77
CA GLN A 473 -5.29 6.58 40.31
C GLN A 473 -6.07 7.80 39.82
N LEU A 474 -5.69 8.33 38.68
CA LEU A 474 -6.36 9.40 37.95
C LEU A 474 -6.76 8.90 36.55
N ILE A 475 -7.77 9.53 35.97
CA ILE A 475 -8.17 9.29 34.59
C ILE A 475 -7.59 10.40 33.71
N VAL A 476 -6.71 10.06 32.80
CA VAL A 476 -6.20 10.94 31.74
C VAL A 476 -7.05 10.78 30.51
N ARG A 477 -7.68 11.84 30.07
CA ARG A 477 -8.57 11.84 28.91
C ARG A 477 -8.54 13.19 28.18
N ASN A 478 -9.11 13.26 26.97
CA ASN A 478 -9.43 14.55 26.39
C ASN A 478 -10.58 15.20 27.14
N TRP A 479 -10.62 16.54 27.14
CA TRP A 479 -11.76 17.26 27.71
C TRP A 479 -13.04 17.02 26.91
N ARG A 480 -14.21 17.11 27.58
CA ARG A 480 -15.55 16.88 27.01
C ARG A 480 -16.42 18.12 27.07
N PRO A 481 -17.39 18.31 26.18
CA PRO A 481 -18.37 19.38 26.29
C PRO A 481 -19.07 19.35 27.65
N GLY A 482 -19.02 20.48 28.35
CA GLY A 482 -19.54 20.60 29.72
C GLY A 482 -18.47 20.62 30.80
N ASP A 483 -17.26 20.12 30.53
CA ASP A 483 -16.15 20.15 31.48
C ASP A 483 -15.81 21.57 31.95
N ARG A 484 -15.57 21.67 33.24
CA ARG A 484 -15.13 22.90 33.88
C ARG A 484 -13.81 22.67 34.61
N PHE A 485 -12.95 23.69 34.56
CA PHE A 485 -11.69 23.68 35.28
C PHE A 485 -11.54 25.00 36.06
N TRP A 486 -10.95 24.91 37.25
CA TRP A 486 -10.76 26.08 38.13
C TRP A 486 -9.27 26.39 38.31
N PRO A 487 -8.59 27.04 37.37
CA PRO A 487 -7.19 27.43 37.54
C PRO A 487 -7.03 28.41 38.73
N ALA A 488 -5.90 28.34 39.43
CA ALA A 488 -5.63 29.11 40.62
C ALA A 488 -5.76 30.65 40.45
N HIS A 489 -5.67 31.15 39.21
CA HIS A 489 -5.76 32.59 38.93
C HIS A 489 -7.19 33.08 38.61
N THR A 490 -8.19 32.20 38.63
CA THR A 490 -9.59 32.58 38.34
C THR A 490 -10.45 32.61 39.60
N LYS A 491 -11.47 33.50 39.61
CA LYS A 491 -12.39 33.64 40.74
C LYS A 491 -13.46 32.54 40.81
N SER A 492 -13.71 31.83 39.71
CA SER A 492 -14.71 30.76 39.58
C SER A 492 -14.31 29.78 38.52
N PRO A 493 -14.87 28.51 38.54
CA PRO A 493 -14.62 27.54 37.50
C PRO A 493 -15.12 28.03 36.15
N LYS A 494 -14.26 28.00 35.12
CA LYS A 494 -14.58 28.33 33.74
C LYS A 494 -14.80 27.05 32.91
N LYS A 495 -15.59 27.15 31.84
CA LYS A 495 -15.66 26.05 30.83
C LYS A 495 -14.30 25.89 30.15
N ILE A 496 -13.85 24.66 30.00
CA ILE A 496 -12.54 24.37 29.33
C ILE A 496 -12.51 24.97 27.94
N LYS A 497 -13.64 24.90 27.19
CA LYS A 497 -13.75 25.52 25.86
C LYS A 497 -13.36 27.02 25.88
N GLU A 498 -13.79 27.77 26.89
CA GLU A 498 -13.49 29.20 27.03
C GLU A 498 -12.00 29.43 27.33
N LEU A 499 -11.43 28.63 28.25
CA LEU A 499 -10.01 28.69 28.61
C LEU A 499 -9.07 28.39 27.42
N LEU A 500 -9.44 27.43 26.59
CA LEU A 500 -8.67 27.09 25.38
C LEU A 500 -8.83 28.15 24.29
N GLN A 501 -9.99 28.82 24.19
CA GLN A 501 -10.21 29.92 23.26
C GLN A 501 -9.38 31.16 23.64
N GLU A 502 -9.31 31.50 24.94
CA GLU A 502 -8.49 32.61 25.45
C GLU A 502 -6.99 32.45 25.10
N ARG A 503 -6.51 31.22 24.83
CA ARG A 503 -5.13 30.92 24.41
C ARG A 503 -4.90 30.88 22.89
N HIS A 504 -5.88 31.23 22.09
CA HIS A 504 -5.80 31.25 20.61
C HIS A 504 -5.31 29.94 19.96
N LEU A 505 -5.58 28.81 20.61
CA LEU A 505 -5.21 27.49 20.07
C LEU A 505 -6.06 27.13 18.84
N ALA A 506 -5.47 26.56 17.80
CA ALA A 506 -6.17 26.11 16.60
C ALA A 506 -7.20 25.01 16.91
N GLN A 507 -8.28 24.95 16.13
CA GLN A 507 -9.42 24.02 16.34
C GLN A 507 -9.01 22.53 16.51
N PRO A 508 -8.13 21.95 15.70
CA PRO A 508 -7.78 20.53 15.82
C PRO A 508 -7.12 20.19 17.16
N GLY A 509 -6.17 21.00 17.61
CA GLY A 509 -5.46 20.79 18.87
C GLY A 509 -6.33 20.95 20.12
N ARG A 510 -7.47 21.68 20.03
CA ARG A 510 -8.36 21.87 21.18
C ARG A 510 -9.10 20.60 21.58
N ARG A 511 -9.53 19.76 20.62
CA ARG A 511 -10.38 18.60 20.91
C ARG A 511 -9.65 17.52 21.70
N LEU A 512 -8.37 17.32 21.41
CA LEU A 512 -7.53 16.32 22.07
C LEU A 512 -6.85 16.83 23.35
N TRP A 513 -7.12 18.07 23.78
CA TRP A 513 -6.40 18.67 24.91
C TRP A 513 -6.52 17.84 26.19
N PRO A 514 -5.40 17.35 26.76
CA PRO A 514 -5.42 16.41 27.87
C PRO A 514 -5.81 17.06 29.19
N VAL A 515 -6.58 16.32 29.93
CA VAL A 515 -6.95 16.62 31.34
C VAL A 515 -6.74 15.37 32.19
N ALA A 516 -6.40 15.54 33.46
CA ALA A 516 -6.44 14.48 34.45
C ALA A 516 -7.60 14.73 35.41
N ALA A 517 -8.44 13.71 35.56
CA ALA A 517 -9.65 13.77 36.38
C ALA A 517 -9.57 12.80 37.58
N SER A 518 -10.17 13.21 38.69
CA SER A 518 -10.44 12.39 39.87
C SER A 518 -11.95 12.33 40.07
N GLY A 519 -12.60 11.25 39.62
CA GLY A 519 -14.03 11.21 39.47
C GLY A 519 -14.52 12.30 38.50
N ASP A 520 -15.50 13.10 38.91
CA ASP A 520 -16.04 14.19 38.07
C ASP A 520 -15.20 15.47 38.12
N GLU A 521 -14.14 15.51 38.93
CA GLU A 521 -13.33 16.70 39.09
C GLU A 521 -12.05 16.65 38.27
N ILE A 522 -11.82 17.72 37.46
CA ILE A 522 -10.56 17.87 36.72
C ILE A 522 -9.52 18.50 37.66
N VAL A 523 -8.47 17.73 37.99
CA VAL A 523 -7.41 18.12 38.90
C VAL A 523 -6.20 18.73 38.19
N TRP A 524 -6.01 18.41 36.92
CA TRP A 524 -4.92 18.92 36.09
C TRP A 524 -5.37 19.11 34.64
N MET A 525 -4.83 20.14 33.99
CA MET A 525 -5.01 20.42 32.58
C MET A 525 -3.69 20.93 32.00
N ARG A 526 -3.30 20.42 30.84
CA ARG A 526 -2.07 20.82 30.12
C ARG A 526 -1.93 22.34 30.04
N GLY A 527 -0.78 22.83 30.47
CA GLY A 527 -0.41 24.25 30.35
C GLY A 527 -1.19 25.22 31.22
N PHE A 528 -1.98 24.74 32.19
CA PHE A 528 -2.69 25.59 33.16
C PHE A 528 -2.23 25.29 34.59
N PRO A 529 -2.23 26.32 35.50
CA PRO A 529 -1.93 26.09 36.90
C PRO A 529 -3.01 25.23 37.55
N VAL A 530 -2.61 24.39 38.50
CA VAL A 530 -3.54 23.52 39.22
C VAL A 530 -4.53 24.32 40.07
N PRO A 531 -5.71 23.77 40.38
CA PRO A 531 -6.71 24.45 41.25
C PRO A 531 -6.09 24.87 42.58
N ALA A 532 -6.36 26.11 43.04
CA ALA A 532 -5.77 26.68 44.25
C ALA A 532 -6.00 25.80 45.49
N ARG A 533 -7.17 25.13 45.57
CA ARG A 533 -7.55 24.25 46.69
C ARG A 533 -6.76 22.92 46.69
N LEU A 534 -6.28 22.47 45.53
CA LEU A 534 -5.51 21.25 45.37
C LEU A 534 -4.00 21.49 45.37
N ARG A 535 -3.57 22.75 45.40
CA ARG A 535 -2.15 23.13 45.38
C ARG A 535 -1.45 22.72 46.66
N ALA A 536 -0.26 22.12 46.53
CA ALA A 536 0.60 21.79 47.65
C ALA A 536 1.21 23.06 48.26
N GLY A 537 1.24 23.12 49.62
CA GLY A 537 1.94 24.15 50.38
C GLY A 537 3.43 23.84 50.55
N PRO A 538 4.22 24.83 50.98
CA PRO A 538 5.63 24.59 51.31
C PRO A 538 5.75 23.50 52.38
N GLY A 539 6.63 22.50 52.13
CA GLY A 539 6.87 21.39 53.07
C GLY A 539 5.82 20.27 53.03
N GLU A 540 4.82 20.34 52.16
CA GLU A 540 3.87 19.26 51.97
C GLU A 540 4.33 18.29 50.87
N GLU A 541 3.94 17.02 50.99
CA GLU A 541 4.14 16.02 49.93
C GLU A 541 3.27 16.39 48.71
N ALA A 542 3.90 16.43 47.54
CA ALA A 542 3.25 16.89 46.33
C ALA A 542 3.27 15.85 45.22
N VAL A 543 2.40 16.03 44.22
CA VAL A 543 2.40 15.29 42.94
C VAL A 543 2.55 16.32 41.83
N LEU A 544 3.51 16.10 40.95
CA LEU A 544 3.68 16.83 39.71
C LEU A 544 3.15 15.96 38.58
N ILE A 545 2.21 16.46 37.78
CA ILE A 545 1.80 15.84 36.53
C ILE A 545 2.47 16.60 35.39
N ARG A 546 3.24 15.91 34.59
CA ARG A 546 3.96 16.47 33.44
C ARG A 546 3.80 15.64 32.20
N GLU A 547 4.08 16.25 31.09
CA GLU A 547 4.11 15.63 29.75
C GLU A 547 5.56 15.47 29.31
N ILE A 548 5.84 14.31 28.70
CA ILE A 548 7.15 13.98 28.15
C ILE A 548 6.92 13.53 26.70
N PRO A 549 7.65 14.07 25.70
CA PRO A 549 7.60 13.58 24.34
C PRO A 549 7.96 12.08 24.29
N TRP A 550 7.20 11.28 23.55
CA TRP A 550 7.44 9.82 23.48
C TRP A 550 8.84 9.49 22.95
N ALA A 551 9.32 10.17 21.90
CA ALA A 551 10.67 9.99 21.34
C ALA A 551 11.83 10.25 22.33
N GLY A 552 11.56 10.90 23.47
CA GLY A 552 12.54 11.09 24.54
C GLY A 552 12.71 9.90 25.48
N MET A 553 11.80 8.92 25.44
CA MET A 553 11.83 7.78 26.38
C MET A 553 12.84 6.69 25.98
N GLU A 554 13.14 6.44 24.71
CA GLU A 554 14.14 5.44 24.31
C GLU A 554 15.51 5.70 24.95
N ARG A 555 15.92 6.96 25.06
CA ARG A 555 17.20 7.32 25.73
C ARG A 555 17.16 7.21 27.27
N ALA A 556 15.98 7.25 27.86
CA ALA A 556 15.83 7.14 29.33
C ALA A 556 15.76 5.67 29.79
N PHE A 557 15.08 4.80 29.04
CA PHE A 557 15.04 3.35 29.32
C PHE A 557 16.40 2.71 29.20
N ASP A 558 17.16 3.01 28.15
CA ASP A 558 18.53 2.51 27.93
C ASP A 558 19.47 2.92 29.11
N ARG A 559 19.20 4.03 29.77
CA ARG A 559 20.00 4.51 30.91
C ARG A 559 19.63 3.84 32.22
N GLU A 560 18.36 3.54 32.46
CA GLU A 560 17.89 2.84 33.67
C GLU A 560 18.19 1.34 33.62
N GLU A 561 18.05 0.67 32.47
CA GLU A 561 18.47 -0.73 32.29
C GLU A 561 19.97 -0.90 32.44
N ARG A 562 20.79 -0.03 31.86
CA ARG A 562 22.25 -0.06 32.06
C ARG A 562 22.67 0.21 33.51
N GLN A 563 21.94 1.00 34.26
CA GLN A 563 22.17 1.22 35.69
C GLN A 563 21.66 0.05 36.55
N GLY A 564 20.58 -0.61 36.14
CA GLY A 564 20.03 -1.81 36.75
C GLY A 564 20.99 -3.01 36.60
N PHE A 565 21.51 -3.24 35.40
CA PHE A 565 22.52 -4.30 35.11
C PHE A 565 23.85 -4.03 35.82
N ALA A 566 24.28 -2.78 35.93
CA ALA A 566 25.53 -2.44 36.63
C ALA A 566 25.45 -2.63 38.17
N LYS A 567 24.23 -2.53 38.73
CA LYS A 567 24.02 -2.83 40.17
C LYS A 567 23.90 -4.34 40.43
N SER A 568 23.33 -5.11 39.50
CA SER A 568 23.24 -6.58 39.63
C SER A 568 24.58 -7.28 39.42
N ALA A 569 25.47 -6.75 38.59
CA ALA A 569 26.80 -7.30 38.32
C ALA A 569 27.83 -7.02 39.43
N LYS A 570 27.49 -6.20 40.46
CA LYS A 570 28.34 -5.95 41.62
C LYS A 570 27.97 -6.79 42.87
N GLN A 571 26.97 -7.66 42.75
CA GLN A 571 26.52 -8.57 43.82
C GLN A 571 26.78 -10.06 43.55
N TYR A 572 27.55 -10.40 42.49
CA TYR A 572 28.08 -11.77 42.28
C TYR A 572 29.61 -11.75 42.26
#